data_d1a394fbc3fb3c9135cb116ae694a10d
#
_entry.id   d1a394fbc3fb3c9135cb116ae694a10d
#
_cell.length_a   1.000
_cell.length_b   1.000
_cell.length_c   1.000
_cell.angle_alpha   90.00
_cell.angle_beta   90.00
_cell.angle_gamma   90.00
#
_symmetry.space_group_name_H-M   'P 1'
#
loop_
_entity.id
_entity.type
_entity.pdbx_description
1 polymer ?
#
loop_
_entity_poly.entity_id
_entity_poly.type
_entity_poly.pdbx_seq_one_letter_code
_entity_poly.pdbx_strand_id
1 'polypeptide(L)'
;MNTRPSSHRLFDVGAVGAWDLTASDLPVLQDFFVANPDYFLAVNGMPPRADEAKQEFEDRPPAEMPFDKIHVIGFFDSAGRLIAMASVISHLLAEGVWHIGLFIVASSLHGMGTAASLYAGLEGWMQQQGARWVRLGAVAGNARAERFWERRGFAEVRRREGLQLGKLVQTVRVFVKPVSTSGMQDYLSLVVRDRPESLLP
;
A
#
# COMPACT_ATOMS: atom_id res chain seq x y z
N MET A 1 -20.78 13.40 -13.50
CA MET A 1 -21.61 12.90 -12.39
C MET A 1 -20.70 12.70 -11.19
N ASN A 2 -21.05 13.36 -10.07
CA ASN A 2 -20.21 13.33 -8.85
C ASN A 2 -20.57 12.05 -8.08
N THR A 3 -19.88 10.96 -8.35
CA THR A 3 -20.11 9.68 -7.67
C THR A 3 -19.29 9.66 -6.37
N ARG A 4 -19.91 10.17 -5.28
CA ARG A 4 -19.41 9.81 -3.95
C ARG A 4 -19.48 8.29 -3.81
N PRO A 5 -18.43 7.61 -3.28
CA PRO A 5 -18.48 6.19 -3.07
C PRO A 5 -19.65 5.83 -2.15
N SER A 6 -20.29 4.68 -2.39
CA SER A 6 -21.30 4.10 -1.49
C SER A 6 -20.67 3.50 -0.21
N SER A 7 -19.40 3.69 -0.04
CA SER A 7 -18.47 3.12 0.92
C SER A 7 -18.39 3.92 2.23
N HIS A 8 -17.80 3.31 3.26
CA HIS A 8 -17.62 3.91 4.58
C HIS A 8 -16.42 4.88 4.60
N ARG A 9 -16.64 6.13 5.07
CA ARG A 9 -15.56 7.09 5.27
C ARG A 9 -14.71 6.71 6.47
N LEU A 10 -13.40 6.64 6.28
CA LEU A 10 -12.45 6.20 7.30
C LEU A 10 -11.84 7.39 8.06
N PHE A 11 -11.30 8.36 7.31
CA PHE A 11 -10.61 9.55 7.86
C PHE A 11 -10.53 10.67 6.82
N ASP A 12 -9.98 11.82 7.23
CA ASP A 12 -9.73 12.97 6.39
C ASP A 12 -8.28 13.41 6.43
N VAL A 13 -7.81 13.95 5.29
CA VAL A 13 -6.52 14.64 5.16
C VAL A 13 -6.78 16.02 4.55
N GLY A 14 -6.99 17.02 5.40
CA GLY A 14 -7.45 18.33 4.96
C GLY A 14 -8.80 18.23 4.24
N ALA A 15 -8.86 18.64 2.98
CA ALA A 15 -10.06 18.57 2.15
C ALA A 15 -10.23 17.22 1.42
N VAL A 16 -9.33 16.27 1.60
CA VAL A 16 -9.38 14.94 0.97
C VAL A 16 -10.00 13.95 1.93
N GLY A 17 -11.06 13.26 1.50
CA GLY A 17 -11.66 12.15 2.25
C GLY A 17 -11.08 10.80 1.84
N ALA A 18 -10.79 9.94 2.82
CA ALA A 18 -10.40 8.55 2.62
C ALA A 18 -11.59 7.61 2.90
N TRP A 19 -11.85 6.69 1.98
CA TRP A 19 -13.02 5.82 1.99
C TRP A 19 -12.62 4.36 1.78
N ASP A 20 -13.18 3.43 2.55
CA ASP A 20 -13.02 1.98 2.33
C ASP A 20 -13.91 1.59 1.14
N LEU A 21 -13.30 1.35 -0.02
CA LEU A 21 -14.00 1.08 -1.28
C LEU A 21 -14.67 -0.29 -1.25
N THR A 22 -15.71 -0.42 -2.07
CA THR A 22 -16.48 -1.66 -2.24
C THR A 22 -16.51 -2.09 -3.70
N ALA A 23 -17.08 -3.24 -4.00
CA ALA A 23 -17.22 -3.73 -5.38
C ALA A 23 -17.99 -2.74 -6.30
N SER A 24 -18.85 -1.88 -5.74
CA SER A 24 -19.53 -0.84 -6.52
C SER A 24 -18.60 0.28 -7.02
N ASP A 25 -17.41 0.41 -6.41
CA ASP A 25 -16.42 1.42 -6.76
C ASP A 25 -15.37 0.91 -7.79
N LEU A 26 -15.49 -0.36 -8.25
CA LEU A 26 -14.60 -0.96 -9.25
C LEU A 26 -14.42 -0.11 -10.51
N PRO A 27 -15.47 0.49 -11.11
CA PRO A 27 -15.29 1.29 -12.31
C PRO A 27 -14.39 2.51 -12.08
N VAL A 28 -14.60 3.26 -11.00
CA VAL A 28 -13.80 4.45 -10.70
C VAL A 28 -12.35 4.10 -10.35
N LEU A 29 -12.13 2.96 -9.69
CA LEU A 29 -10.78 2.47 -9.40
C LEU A 29 -10.06 1.99 -10.66
N GLN A 30 -10.76 1.30 -11.58
CA GLN A 30 -10.22 0.88 -12.86
C GLN A 30 -9.82 2.08 -13.73
N ASP A 31 -10.68 3.08 -13.81
CA ASP A 31 -10.39 4.32 -14.53
C ASP A 31 -9.16 5.04 -13.94
N PHE A 32 -9.04 5.04 -12.62
CA PHE A 32 -7.87 5.61 -11.93
C PHE A 32 -6.58 4.84 -12.27
N PHE A 33 -6.59 3.53 -12.31
CA PHE A 33 -5.43 2.72 -12.69
C PHE A 33 -5.02 2.98 -14.15
N VAL A 34 -5.98 3.01 -15.06
CA VAL A 34 -5.72 3.29 -16.49
C VAL A 34 -5.13 4.69 -16.69
N ALA A 35 -5.60 5.68 -15.94
CA ALA A 35 -5.10 7.05 -15.99
C ALA A 35 -3.70 7.22 -15.34
N ASN A 36 -3.25 6.25 -14.51
CA ASN A 36 -2.00 6.31 -13.75
C ASN A 36 -1.15 5.03 -13.92
N PRO A 37 -0.71 4.70 -15.15
CA PRO A 37 -0.06 3.42 -15.45
C PRO A 37 1.38 3.29 -14.93
N ASP A 38 2.02 4.38 -14.50
CA ASP A 38 3.44 4.44 -14.16
C ASP A 38 3.85 3.39 -13.12
N TYR A 39 2.99 3.15 -12.13
CA TYR A 39 3.22 2.13 -11.11
C TYR A 39 3.31 0.73 -11.73
N PHE A 40 2.34 0.37 -12.55
CA PHE A 40 2.23 -0.95 -13.17
C PHE A 40 3.36 -1.20 -14.16
N LEU A 41 3.74 -0.18 -14.92
CA LEU A 41 4.89 -0.26 -15.82
C LEU A 41 6.21 -0.48 -15.06
N ALA A 42 6.40 0.22 -13.94
CA ALA A 42 7.61 0.10 -13.13
C ALA A 42 7.69 -1.25 -12.38
N VAL A 43 6.56 -1.76 -11.88
CA VAL A 43 6.52 -2.98 -11.07
C VAL A 43 6.33 -4.22 -11.93
N ASN A 44 5.39 -4.20 -12.86
CA ASN A 44 4.95 -5.37 -13.63
C ASN A 44 5.50 -5.41 -15.06
N GLY A 45 6.11 -4.30 -15.56
CA GLY A 45 6.57 -4.16 -16.95
C GLY A 45 5.44 -4.13 -17.98
N MET A 46 4.22 -3.83 -17.55
CA MET A 46 3.03 -3.76 -18.40
C MET A 46 2.01 -2.78 -17.81
N PRO A 47 1.14 -2.17 -18.63
CA PRO A 47 0.06 -1.32 -18.12
C PRO A 47 -0.92 -2.15 -17.26
N PRO A 48 -1.79 -1.47 -16.48
CA PRO A 48 -2.81 -2.17 -15.70
C PRO A 48 -3.70 -3.01 -16.62
N ARG A 49 -4.11 -4.17 -16.14
CA ARG A 49 -5.04 -5.08 -16.85
C ARG A 49 -6.43 -4.45 -16.93
N ALA A 50 -7.24 -4.94 -17.84
CA ALA A 50 -8.64 -4.47 -17.97
C ALA A 50 -9.50 -4.76 -16.70
N ASP A 51 -9.06 -5.71 -15.88
CA ASP A 51 -9.70 -6.13 -14.63
C ASP A 51 -8.83 -5.86 -13.39
N GLU A 52 -7.85 -4.95 -13.47
CA GLU A 52 -6.88 -4.69 -12.40
C GLU A 52 -7.56 -4.31 -11.07
N ALA A 53 -8.59 -3.45 -11.13
CA ALA A 53 -9.36 -3.10 -9.95
C ALA A 53 -10.07 -4.31 -9.32
N LYS A 54 -10.61 -5.21 -10.14
CA LYS A 54 -11.25 -6.44 -9.65
C LYS A 54 -10.22 -7.35 -8.97
N GLN A 55 -9.05 -7.52 -9.58
CA GLN A 55 -7.99 -8.33 -9.01
C GLN A 55 -7.55 -7.78 -7.64
N GLU A 56 -7.43 -6.45 -7.50
CA GLU A 56 -7.08 -5.82 -6.21
C GLU A 56 -8.07 -6.16 -5.08
N PHE A 57 -9.35 -6.31 -5.42
CA PHE A 57 -10.36 -6.74 -4.45
C PHE A 57 -10.36 -8.25 -4.17
N GLU A 58 -9.93 -9.06 -5.12
CA GLU A 58 -9.94 -10.53 -5.05
C GLU A 58 -8.63 -11.12 -4.52
N ASP A 59 -7.51 -10.44 -4.73
CA ASP A 59 -6.20 -10.90 -4.29
C ASP A 59 -6.16 -11.10 -2.76
N ARG A 60 -5.52 -12.20 -2.37
CA ARG A 60 -5.33 -12.55 -0.96
C ARG A 60 -3.88 -12.93 -0.71
N PRO A 61 -3.34 -12.61 0.47
CA PRO A 61 -2.06 -13.18 0.89
C PRO A 61 -2.08 -14.71 0.80
N PRO A 62 -0.91 -15.34 0.57
CA PRO A 62 -0.78 -16.79 0.65
C PRO A 62 -1.35 -17.35 1.96
N ALA A 63 -1.87 -18.57 1.92
CA ALA A 63 -2.58 -19.17 3.06
C ALA A 63 -1.73 -19.28 4.34
N GLU A 64 -0.40 -19.37 4.19
CA GLU A 64 0.56 -19.37 5.29
C GLU A 64 0.83 -17.98 5.90
N MET A 65 0.23 -16.94 5.35
CA MET A 65 0.34 -15.57 5.85
C MET A 65 -0.99 -15.14 6.51
N PRO A 66 -1.17 -15.38 7.81
CA PRO A 66 -2.40 -14.97 8.49
C PRO A 66 -2.58 -13.46 8.43
N PHE A 67 -3.82 -13.03 8.30
CA PHE A 67 -4.22 -11.62 8.31
C PHE A 67 -5.66 -11.49 8.83
N ASP A 68 -6.08 -10.28 9.17
CA ASP A 68 -7.44 -10.02 9.63
C ASP A 68 -8.31 -9.47 8.47
N LYS A 69 -7.99 -8.30 7.94
CA LYS A 69 -8.80 -7.63 6.92
C LYS A 69 -7.95 -6.97 5.85
N ILE A 70 -8.49 -6.92 4.63
CA ILE A 70 -7.96 -6.12 3.52
C ILE A 70 -8.87 -4.90 3.35
N HIS A 71 -8.24 -3.72 3.32
CA HIS A 71 -8.87 -2.45 3.04
C HIS A 71 -8.39 -1.94 1.68
N VAL A 72 -9.30 -1.67 0.77
CA VAL A 72 -9.03 -0.96 -0.48
C VAL A 72 -9.50 0.47 -0.30
N ILE A 73 -8.57 1.39 -0.08
CA ILE A 73 -8.86 2.77 0.33
C ILE A 73 -8.73 3.71 -0.86
N GLY A 74 -9.79 4.45 -1.17
CA GLY A 74 -9.77 5.53 -2.15
C GLY A 74 -9.71 6.90 -1.48
N PHE A 75 -8.84 7.78 -1.99
CA PHE A 75 -8.74 9.16 -1.54
C PHE A 75 -9.42 10.08 -2.55
N PHE A 76 -10.48 10.76 -2.12
CA PHE A 76 -11.26 11.64 -2.98
C PHE A 76 -11.09 13.11 -2.59
N ASP A 77 -10.85 13.96 -3.59
CA ASP A 77 -10.78 15.40 -3.40
C ASP A 77 -12.19 16.01 -3.16
N SER A 78 -12.23 17.31 -2.90
CA SER A 78 -13.49 18.04 -2.67
C SER A 78 -14.42 18.07 -3.89
N ALA A 79 -13.90 17.81 -5.10
CA ALA A 79 -14.70 17.67 -6.32
C ALA A 79 -15.20 16.22 -6.54
N GLY A 80 -14.89 15.29 -5.62
CA GLY A 80 -15.29 13.88 -5.71
C GLY A 80 -14.45 13.07 -6.71
N ARG A 81 -13.26 13.53 -7.08
CA ARG A 81 -12.35 12.80 -7.97
C ARG A 81 -11.43 11.90 -7.12
N LEU A 82 -11.25 10.66 -7.55
CA LEU A 82 -10.26 9.75 -6.97
C LEU A 82 -8.85 10.24 -7.34
N ILE A 83 -8.06 10.65 -6.35
CA ILE A 83 -6.73 11.22 -6.53
C ILE A 83 -5.60 10.32 -6.02
N ALA A 84 -5.93 9.32 -5.23
CA ALA A 84 -5.00 8.29 -4.77
C ALA A 84 -5.76 7.05 -4.30
N MET A 85 -5.05 5.93 -4.21
CA MET A 85 -5.55 4.72 -3.56
C MET A 85 -4.47 4.07 -2.71
N ALA A 86 -4.91 3.31 -1.71
CA ALA A 86 -4.04 2.42 -0.94
C ALA A 86 -4.73 1.06 -0.74
N SER A 87 -3.97 -0.03 -0.85
CA SER A 87 -4.37 -1.34 -0.37
C SER A 87 -3.61 -1.65 0.91
N VAL A 88 -4.36 -1.95 1.96
CA VAL A 88 -3.80 -2.15 3.30
C VAL A 88 -4.35 -3.43 3.92
N ILE A 89 -3.46 -4.25 4.46
CA ILE A 89 -3.80 -5.51 5.12
C ILE A 89 -3.51 -5.38 6.60
N SER A 90 -4.53 -5.54 7.45
CA SER A 90 -4.37 -5.49 8.90
C SER A 90 -3.90 -6.83 9.47
N HIS A 91 -3.06 -6.76 10.50
CA HIS A 91 -2.53 -7.92 11.24
C HIS A 91 -1.86 -8.99 10.35
N LEU A 92 -1.21 -8.57 9.25
CA LEU A 92 -0.52 -9.49 8.36
C LEU A 92 0.69 -10.11 9.05
N LEU A 93 0.76 -11.46 9.09
CA LEU A 93 1.82 -12.27 9.71
C LEU A 93 1.81 -12.27 11.24
N ALA A 94 1.42 -11.17 11.88
CA ALA A 94 1.31 -11.07 13.33
C ALA A 94 0.39 -9.91 13.73
N GLU A 95 -0.16 -9.97 14.94
CA GLU A 95 -0.96 -8.89 15.51
C GLU A 95 -0.17 -7.58 15.57
N GLY A 96 -0.80 -6.49 15.14
CA GLY A 96 -0.20 -5.15 15.09
C GLY A 96 0.68 -4.88 13.87
N VAL A 97 0.93 -5.86 13.00
CA VAL A 97 1.64 -5.66 11.73
C VAL A 97 0.64 -5.30 10.63
N TRP A 98 0.74 -4.10 10.10
CA TRP A 98 -0.09 -3.62 8.99
C TRP A 98 0.75 -3.54 7.72
N HIS A 99 0.23 -4.03 6.62
CA HIS A 99 0.97 -4.07 5.35
C HIS A 99 0.32 -3.17 4.30
N ILE A 100 1.12 -2.32 3.69
CA ILE A 100 0.72 -1.55 2.52
C ILE A 100 1.13 -2.37 1.28
N GLY A 101 0.15 -2.97 0.63
CA GLY A 101 0.34 -3.71 -0.64
C GLY A 101 0.48 -2.75 -1.81
N LEU A 102 -0.37 -1.72 -1.85
CA LEU A 102 -0.38 -0.69 -2.89
C LEU A 102 -0.50 0.70 -2.26
N PHE A 103 0.19 1.69 -2.85
CA PHE A 103 -0.03 3.11 -2.60
C PHE A 103 0.26 3.90 -3.86
N ILE A 104 -0.78 4.33 -4.56
CA ILE A 104 -0.69 5.05 -5.83
C ILE A 104 -1.34 6.41 -5.67
N VAL A 105 -0.61 7.46 -6.03
CA VAL A 105 -1.10 8.85 -6.11
C VAL A 105 -1.12 9.27 -7.57
N ALA A 106 -2.15 9.98 -7.99
CA ALA A 106 -2.28 10.45 -9.36
C ALA A 106 -1.00 11.13 -9.85
N SER A 107 -0.53 10.74 -11.03
CA SER A 107 0.74 11.21 -11.60
C SER A 107 0.80 12.75 -11.71
N SER A 108 -0.35 13.39 -11.94
CA SER A 108 -0.48 14.86 -11.97
C SER A 108 -0.19 15.55 -10.63
N LEU A 109 -0.21 14.82 -9.52
CA LEU A 109 0.03 15.35 -8.16
C LEU A 109 1.44 15.02 -7.65
N HIS A 110 2.27 14.42 -8.49
CA HIS A 110 3.64 14.09 -8.10
C HIS A 110 4.49 15.35 -7.90
N GLY A 111 5.39 15.31 -6.90
CA GLY A 111 6.28 16.45 -6.58
C GLY A 111 5.61 17.55 -5.74
N MET A 112 4.30 17.50 -5.50
CA MET A 112 3.53 18.53 -4.79
C MET A 112 3.39 18.28 -3.28
N GLY A 113 4.03 17.25 -2.74
CA GLY A 113 3.89 16.88 -1.32
C GLY A 113 2.62 16.06 -1.00
N THR A 114 1.70 15.91 -1.96
CA THR A 114 0.40 15.22 -1.77
C THR A 114 0.58 13.81 -1.22
N ALA A 115 1.47 13.01 -1.81
CA ALA A 115 1.74 11.65 -1.35
C ALA A 115 2.17 11.60 0.13
N ALA A 116 2.98 12.58 0.56
CA ALA A 116 3.44 12.67 1.94
C ALA A 116 2.30 12.96 2.92
N SER A 117 1.42 13.89 2.55
CA SER A 117 0.26 14.25 3.39
C SER A 117 -0.75 13.11 3.47
N LEU A 118 -1.07 12.46 2.34
CA LEU A 118 -2.00 11.32 2.31
C LEU A 118 -1.46 10.13 3.11
N TYR A 119 -0.15 9.84 2.98
CA TYR A 119 0.47 8.79 3.76
C TYR A 119 0.45 9.10 5.27
N ALA A 120 0.71 10.33 5.68
CA ALA A 120 0.65 10.71 7.09
C ALA A 120 -0.75 10.50 7.69
N GLY A 121 -1.81 10.82 6.94
CA GLY A 121 -3.19 10.52 7.35
C GLY A 121 -3.46 9.02 7.43
N LEU A 122 -3.00 8.25 6.43
CA LEU A 122 -3.12 6.79 6.40
C LEU A 122 -2.39 6.15 7.59
N GLU A 123 -1.17 6.58 7.88
CA GLU A 123 -0.39 6.11 9.03
C GLU A 123 -1.12 6.39 10.35
N GLY A 124 -1.61 7.63 10.53
CA GLY A 124 -2.36 8.00 11.74
C GLY A 124 -3.64 7.17 11.91
N TRP A 125 -4.35 6.89 10.82
CA TRP A 125 -5.51 6.00 10.86
C TRP A 125 -5.12 4.57 11.22
N MET A 126 -4.09 3.99 10.60
CA MET A 126 -3.62 2.64 10.95
C MET A 126 -3.21 2.55 12.43
N GLN A 127 -2.53 3.58 12.97
CA GLN A 127 -2.18 3.64 14.40
C GLN A 127 -3.42 3.63 15.30
N GLN A 128 -4.44 4.41 14.96
CA GLN A 128 -5.72 4.44 15.70
C GLN A 128 -6.45 3.09 15.66
N GLN A 129 -6.23 2.29 14.60
CA GLN A 129 -6.75 0.94 14.45
C GLN A 129 -5.84 -0.14 15.07
N GLY A 130 -4.79 0.23 15.80
CA GLY A 130 -3.92 -0.69 16.52
C GLY A 130 -2.66 -1.14 15.77
N ALA A 131 -2.29 -0.46 14.67
CA ALA A 131 -1.00 -0.73 14.03
C ALA A 131 0.16 -0.40 14.98
N ARG A 132 1.06 -1.34 15.13
CA ARG A 132 2.34 -1.18 15.86
C ARG A 132 3.50 -1.03 14.91
N TRP A 133 3.40 -1.68 13.76
CA TRP A 133 4.37 -1.60 12.67
C TRP A 133 3.66 -1.52 11.33
N VAL A 134 4.21 -0.72 10.44
CA VAL A 134 3.79 -0.70 9.04
C VAL A 134 4.88 -1.35 8.21
N ARG A 135 4.49 -2.33 7.39
CA ARG A 135 5.31 -3.10 6.47
C ARG A 135 4.95 -2.78 5.03
N LEU A 136 5.90 -2.81 4.12
CA LEU A 136 5.66 -2.73 2.68
C LEU A 136 6.79 -3.39 1.88
N GLY A 137 6.53 -3.61 0.59
CA GLY A 137 7.54 -3.98 -0.39
C GLY A 137 7.75 -2.87 -1.41
N ALA A 138 9.00 -2.60 -1.77
CA ALA A 138 9.33 -1.73 -2.91
C ALA A 138 10.31 -2.44 -3.85
N VAL A 139 10.07 -2.32 -5.17
CA VAL A 139 10.99 -2.88 -6.17
C VAL A 139 12.32 -2.16 -6.09
N ALA A 140 13.41 -2.94 -6.00
CA ALA A 140 14.76 -2.42 -5.96
C ALA A 140 15.09 -1.68 -7.28
N GLY A 141 15.70 -0.50 -7.15
CA GLY A 141 15.96 0.37 -8.30
C GLY A 141 14.83 1.34 -8.64
N ASN A 142 13.65 1.19 -8.04
CA ASN A 142 12.63 2.25 -8.08
C ASN A 142 13.00 3.37 -7.09
N ALA A 143 14.04 4.14 -7.48
CA ALA A 143 14.65 5.17 -6.64
C ALA A 143 13.66 6.22 -6.11
N ARG A 144 12.53 6.41 -6.81
CA ARG A 144 11.48 7.33 -6.36
C ARG A 144 10.71 6.74 -5.18
N ALA A 145 10.26 5.48 -5.28
CA ALA A 145 9.57 4.80 -4.20
C ALA A 145 10.49 4.57 -3.00
N GLU A 146 11.72 4.12 -3.23
CA GLU A 146 12.71 3.90 -2.18
C GLU A 146 12.93 5.17 -1.36
N ARG A 147 13.29 6.28 -2.02
CA ARG A 147 13.49 7.57 -1.34
C ARG A 147 12.24 8.10 -0.65
N PHE A 148 11.05 7.83 -1.21
CA PHE A 148 9.80 8.22 -0.56
C PHE A 148 9.64 7.51 0.78
N TRP A 149 9.80 6.19 0.82
CA TRP A 149 9.61 5.39 2.02
C TRP A 149 10.70 5.64 3.06
N GLU A 150 11.96 5.73 2.64
CA GLU A 150 13.08 6.07 3.53
C GLU A 150 12.87 7.43 4.23
N ARG A 151 12.41 8.45 3.48
CA ARG A 151 12.06 9.77 4.06
C ARG A 151 10.85 9.72 4.99
N ARG A 152 10.01 8.69 4.92
CA ARG A 152 8.90 8.46 5.86
C ARG A 152 9.32 7.67 7.10
N GLY A 153 10.60 7.32 7.23
CA GLY A 153 11.17 6.62 8.39
C GLY A 153 11.11 5.10 8.30
N PHE A 154 10.89 4.56 7.10
CA PHE A 154 10.99 3.12 6.88
C PHE A 154 12.45 2.69 6.77
N ALA A 155 12.78 1.54 7.37
CA ALA A 155 14.06 0.88 7.25
C ALA A 155 13.90 -0.46 6.51
N GLU A 156 14.85 -0.75 5.63
CA GLU A 156 14.93 -2.07 4.98
C GLU A 156 15.29 -3.14 6.02
N VAL A 157 14.54 -4.23 6.03
CA VAL A 157 14.78 -5.38 6.90
C VAL A 157 15.22 -6.61 6.11
N ARG A 158 14.79 -6.75 4.86
CA ARG A 158 15.11 -7.91 4.01
C ARG A 158 15.03 -7.54 2.53
N ARG A 159 15.74 -8.31 1.69
CA ARG A 159 15.53 -8.37 0.22
C ARG A 159 14.98 -9.73 -0.17
N ARG A 160 14.09 -9.71 -1.14
CA ARG A 160 13.55 -10.91 -1.76
C ARG A 160 13.84 -10.84 -3.26
N GLU A 161 14.71 -11.72 -3.70
CA GLU A 161 15.20 -11.75 -5.09
C GLU A 161 14.41 -12.73 -5.94
N GLY A 162 14.44 -12.55 -7.26
CA GLY A 162 13.86 -13.48 -8.21
C GLY A 162 12.33 -13.55 -8.20
N LEU A 163 11.64 -12.52 -7.70
CA LEU A 163 10.18 -12.50 -7.67
C LEU A 163 9.61 -12.18 -9.05
N GLN A 164 8.74 -13.05 -9.56
CA GLN A 164 8.01 -12.80 -10.79
C GLN A 164 6.88 -11.81 -10.52
N LEU A 165 7.02 -10.57 -11.02
CA LEU A 165 6.01 -9.52 -10.95
C LEU A 165 5.57 -9.16 -12.37
N GLY A 166 4.39 -9.59 -12.78
CA GLY A 166 3.94 -9.45 -14.17
C GLY A 166 4.91 -10.09 -15.15
N LYS A 167 5.50 -9.29 -16.05
CA LYS A 167 6.50 -9.73 -17.06
C LYS A 167 7.94 -9.64 -16.57
N LEU A 168 8.19 -9.08 -15.41
CA LEU A 168 9.54 -8.81 -14.90
C LEU A 168 9.90 -9.76 -13.76
N VAL A 169 11.18 -10.12 -13.68
CA VAL A 169 11.78 -10.75 -12.50
C VAL A 169 12.44 -9.64 -11.70
N GLN A 170 11.98 -9.43 -10.49
CA GLN A 170 12.35 -8.29 -9.68
C GLN A 170 12.96 -8.71 -8.35
N THR A 171 13.74 -7.81 -7.75
CA THR A 171 14.10 -7.85 -6.34
C THR A 171 13.20 -6.89 -5.59
N VAL A 172 12.59 -7.32 -4.50
CA VAL A 172 11.76 -6.50 -3.63
C VAL A 172 12.49 -6.25 -2.32
N ARG A 173 12.64 -4.98 -1.96
CA ARG A 173 13.11 -4.55 -0.65
C ARG A 173 11.92 -4.53 0.31
N VAL A 174 12.00 -5.28 1.39
CA VAL A 174 10.99 -5.26 2.46
C VAL A 174 11.35 -4.16 3.44
N PHE A 175 10.46 -3.21 3.59
CA PHE A 175 10.60 -2.06 4.48
C PHE A 175 9.64 -2.18 5.66
N VAL A 176 10.10 -1.76 6.83
CA VAL A 176 9.29 -1.71 8.05
C VAL A 176 9.51 -0.39 8.77
N LYS A 177 8.44 0.13 9.34
CA LYS A 177 8.46 1.30 10.23
C LYS A 177 7.70 0.97 11.52
N PRO A 178 8.33 1.05 12.69
CA PRO A 178 7.61 1.10 13.96
C PRO A 178 6.75 2.38 14.04
N VAL A 179 5.48 2.24 14.38
CA VAL A 179 4.54 3.36 14.49
C VAL A 179 3.94 3.46 15.90
N SER A 180 4.50 2.71 16.83
CA SER A 180 4.17 2.70 18.26
C SER A 180 5.45 2.76 19.08
N THR A 181 5.36 2.50 20.38
CA THR A 181 6.52 2.36 21.29
C THR A 181 7.31 1.06 21.06
N SER A 182 6.78 0.11 20.28
CA SER A 182 7.45 -1.15 19.95
C SER A 182 8.60 -0.91 18.95
N GLY A 183 9.74 -1.55 19.19
CA GLY A 183 10.94 -1.39 18.37
C GLY A 183 11.00 -2.32 17.16
N MET A 184 12.05 -2.17 16.34
CA MET A 184 12.34 -3.05 15.20
C MET A 184 12.68 -4.47 15.66
N GLN A 185 13.36 -4.63 16.81
CA GLN A 185 13.69 -5.95 17.35
C GLN A 185 12.44 -6.74 17.75
N ASP A 186 11.43 -6.05 18.30
CA ASP A 186 10.15 -6.68 18.60
C ASP A 186 9.48 -7.19 17.33
N TYR A 187 9.51 -6.40 16.26
CA TYR A 187 9.02 -6.81 14.94
C TYR A 187 9.72 -8.08 14.45
N LEU A 188 11.04 -8.06 14.38
CA LEU A 188 11.84 -9.19 13.87
C LEU A 188 11.71 -10.45 14.75
N SER A 189 11.36 -10.29 16.03
CA SER A 189 11.06 -11.41 16.91
C SER A 189 9.73 -12.08 16.55
N LEU A 190 8.73 -11.30 16.13
CA LEU A 190 7.41 -11.79 15.74
C LEU A 190 7.38 -12.30 14.28
N VAL A 191 8.00 -11.56 13.36
CA VAL A 191 7.95 -11.83 11.92
C VAL A 191 9.28 -12.44 11.45
N VAL A 192 9.49 -13.70 11.80
CA VAL A 192 10.74 -14.44 11.51
C VAL A 192 11.08 -14.46 10.01
N ARG A 193 10.07 -14.51 9.14
CA ARG A 193 10.28 -14.51 7.68
C ARG A 193 10.94 -13.23 7.14
N ASP A 194 10.83 -12.11 7.85
CA ASP A 194 11.42 -10.83 7.43
C ASP A 194 12.80 -10.57 8.03
N ARG A 195 13.35 -11.53 8.78
CA ARG A 195 14.76 -11.46 9.23
C ARG A 195 15.70 -11.54 8.04
N PRO A 196 16.83 -10.83 8.05
CA PRO A 196 17.80 -10.85 6.95
C PRO A 196 18.28 -12.26 6.57
N GLU A 197 18.47 -13.13 7.57
CA GLU A 197 18.93 -14.50 7.42
C GLU A 197 17.82 -15.52 7.10
N SER A 198 16.57 -15.11 7.07
CA SER A 198 15.44 -16.02 6.89
C SER A 198 15.42 -16.66 5.50
N LEU A 199 15.25 -17.96 5.44
CA LEU A 199 15.03 -18.72 4.19
C LEU A 199 13.55 -18.91 3.85
N LEU A 200 12.63 -18.42 4.69
CA LEU A 200 11.20 -18.51 4.42
C LEU A 200 10.81 -17.67 3.20
N PRO A 201 9.90 -18.16 2.35
CA PRO A 201 9.49 -17.49 1.12
C PRO A 201 8.76 -16.17 1.35
#